data_727d9edcb4a764dabe74481671df1e98
#
_entry.id   727d9edcb4a764dabe74481671df1e98
#
_cell.length_a   1.000
_cell.length_b   1.000
_cell.length_c   1.000
_cell.angle_alpha   90.00
_cell.angle_beta   90.00
_cell.angle_gamma   90.00
#
_symmetry.space_group_name_H-M   'P 1'
#
loop_
_entity.id
_entity.type
_entity.pdbx_description
1 polymer ?
#
loop_
_entity_poly.entity_id
_entity_poly.type
_entity_poly.pdbx_seq_one_letter_code
_entity_poly.pdbx_strand_id
1 'polypeptide(L)'
;QAALRPPKHRVGTGMTNNDILKKLRVALKLHDTDIVKILALVDFHMTTSQVNALFRKEDHPQYVEAGDQVLRNFLNGLVIHLRGPRQG
;
A
#
# COMPACT_ATOMS: atom_id res chain seq x y z
N GLN A 1 -5.03 -8.07 23.52
CA GLN A 1 -4.66 -7.72 23.31
C GLN A 1 -4.34 -7.41 23.41
N ALA A 2 -4.42 -7.47 23.36
CA ALA A 2 -3.98 -6.92 23.11
C ALA A 2 -3.53 -6.74 23.22
N ALA A 3 -3.61 -6.68 23.23
CA ALA A 3 -3.17 -6.27 23.07
C ALA A 3 -2.63 -6.30 22.90
N LEU A 4 -2.34 -6.33 22.65
CA LEU A 4 -1.81 -6.30 22.36
C LEU A 4 -1.51 -6.13 21.56
N ARG A 5 -1.08 -5.65 21.03
CA ARG A 5 -0.95 -5.40 20.14
C ARG A 5 -0.49 -6.16 19.57
N PRO A 6 -0.71 -6.31 19.01
CA PRO A 6 -0.25 -7.21 18.42
C PRO A 6 0.46 -6.87 17.47
N PRO A 7 0.85 -7.28 17.17
CA PRO A 7 1.71 -7.05 16.38
C PRO A 7 1.23 -7.00 15.24
N LYS A 8 1.76 -7.05 14.38
CA LYS A 8 1.41 -6.95 13.31
C LYS A 8 0.64 -7.92 12.91
N HIS A 9 0.35 -8.83 13.36
CA HIS A 9 -0.47 -9.64 12.76
C HIS A 9 -1.43 -9.92 13.53
N ARG A 10 -2.25 -10.02 13.28
CA ARG A 10 -3.28 -10.08 13.79
C ARG A 10 -3.89 -11.16 13.65
N VAL A 11 -4.74 -11.39 13.98
CA VAL A 11 -5.27 -12.40 13.90
C VAL A 11 -6.45 -12.38 13.40
N GLY A 12 -6.84 -13.00 12.77
CA GLY A 12 -8.05 -13.13 12.24
C GLY A 12 -8.62 -12.04 11.57
N THR A 13 -9.03 -11.16 12.17
CA THR A 13 -9.72 -10.12 11.55
C THR A 13 -8.84 -9.02 11.20
N GLY A 14 -7.67 -8.95 11.77
CA GLY A 14 -6.86 -7.81 11.54
C GLY A 14 -6.02 -7.95 10.30
N MET A 15 -5.92 -6.91 9.54
CA MET A 15 -5.01 -6.86 8.44
C MET A 15 -4.23 -5.58 8.59
N THR A 16 -2.92 -5.65 8.38
CA THR A 16 -2.12 -4.45 8.41
C THR A 16 -2.33 -3.69 7.11
N ASN A 17 -1.93 -2.44 7.09
CA ASN A 17 -2.00 -1.66 5.87
C ASN A 17 -1.16 -2.31 4.78
N ASN A 18 -0.02 -2.90 5.16
CA ASN A 18 0.82 -3.61 4.18
C ASN A 18 0.09 -4.80 3.59
N ASP A 19 -0.70 -5.51 4.40
CA ASP A 19 -1.48 -6.64 3.91
C ASP A 19 -2.52 -6.18 2.90
N ILE A 20 -3.18 -5.07 3.19
CA ILE A 20 -4.19 -4.52 2.29
C ILE A 20 -3.55 -4.11 0.98
N LEU A 21 -2.41 -3.42 1.04
CA LEU A 21 -1.71 -3.01 -0.16
C LEU A 21 -1.29 -4.22 -0.98
N LYS A 22 -0.81 -5.27 -0.31
CA LYS A 22 -0.36 -6.46 -1.02
C LYS A 22 -1.53 -7.15 -1.72
N LYS A 23 -2.68 -7.23 -1.08
CA LYS A 23 -3.82 -7.85 -1.71
C LYS A 23 -4.30 -7.05 -2.91
N LEU A 24 -4.27 -5.74 -2.82
CA LEU A 24 -4.65 -4.89 -3.94
C LEU A 24 -3.66 -5.04 -5.09
N ARG A 25 -2.37 -5.12 -4.76
CA ARG A 25 -1.35 -5.27 -5.78
C ARG A 25 -1.56 -6.58 -6.55
N VAL A 26 -1.83 -7.65 -5.84
CA VAL A 26 -2.05 -8.94 -6.47
C VAL A 26 -3.35 -8.95 -7.27
N ALA A 27 -4.41 -8.44 -6.67
CA ALA A 27 -5.72 -8.46 -7.34
C ALA A 27 -5.72 -7.67 -8.62
N LEU A 28 -5.00 -6.57 -8.66
CA LEU A 28 -4.96 -5.69 -9.81
C LEU A 28 -3.74 -5.90 -10.68
N LYS A 29 -2.87 -6.86 -10.28
CA LYS A 29 -1.67 -7.19 -11.05
C LYS A 29 -0.78 -5.98 -11.27
N LEU A 30 -0.54 -5.26 -10.20
CA LEU A 30 0.26 -4.05 -10.28
C LEU A 30 1.74 -4.33 -10.04
N HIS A 31 2.57 -3.61 -10.73
CA HIS A 31 4.01 -3.64 -10.50
C HIS A 31 4.38 -2.45 -9.63
N ASP A 32 5.58 -2.45 -9.11
CA ASP A 32 6.03 -1.34 -8.28
C ASP A 32 5.94 -0.01 -9.03
N THR A 33 6.28 -0.03 -10.31
CA THR A 33 6.21 1.18 -11.12
C THR A 33 4.78 1.67 -11.26
N ASP A 34 3.83 0.76 -11.35
CA ASP A 34 2.42 1.14 -11.43
C ASP A 34 1.98 1.83 -10.15
N ILE A 35 2.44 1.31 -9.01
CA ILE A 35 2.07 1.89 -7.73
C ILE A 35 2.66 3.28 -7.59
N VAL A 36 3.89 3.48 -8.04
CA VAL A 36 4.50 4.80 -8.04
C VAL A 36 3.63 5.77 -8.85
N LYS A 37 3.17 5.34 -10.01
CA LYS A 37 2.34 6.19 -10.87
C LYS A 37 1.00 6.48 -10.22
N ILE A 38 0.40 5.48 -9.58
CA ILE A 38 -0.89 5.66 -8.93
C ILE A 38 -0.78 6.68 -7.80
N LEU A 39 0.27 6.58 -7.01
CA LEU A 39 0.48 7.52 -5.93
C LEU A 39 0.75 8.92 -6.47
N ALA A 40 1.44 9.02 -7.59
CA ALA A 40 1.72 10.31 -8.18
C ALA A 40 0.46 11.01 -8.65
N LEU A 41 -0.61 10.26 -8.93
CA LEU A 41 -1.87 10.87 -9.33
C LEU A 41 -2.47 11.74 -8.23
N VAL A 42 -2.12 11.47 -7.00
CA VAL A 42 -2.58 12.27 -5.87
C VAL A 42 -1.40 13.05 -5.27
N ASP A 43 -0.38 13.24 -6.09
CA ASP A 43 0.76 14.07 -5.71
C ASP A 43 1.51 13.51 -4.50
N PHE A 44 1.51 12.21 -4.35
CA PHE A 44 2.23 11.55 -3.28
C PHE A 44 3.38 10.78 -3.92
N HIS A 45 4.59 11.30 -3.81
CA HIS A 45 5.70 10.74 -4.57
C HIS A 45 6.54 9.78 -3.76
N MET A 46 6.67 8.56 -4.28
CA MET A 46 7.55 7.56 -3.70
C MET A 46 8.39 6.99 -4.83
N THR A 47 9.58 6.54 -4.50
CA THR A 47 10.42 5.85 -5.48
C THR A 47 10.03 4.39 -5.53
N THR A 48 10.46 3.69 -6.58
CA THR A 48 10.20 2.26 -6.68
C THR A 48 10.85 1.49 -5.53
N SER A 49 12.00 1.94 -5.06
CA SER A 49 12.64 1.30 -3.91
C SER A 49 11.79 1.45 -2.66
N GLN A 50 11.22 2.61 -2.45
CA GLN A 50 10.37 2.84 -1.29
C GLN A 50 9.09 2.00 -1.38
N VAL A 51 8.51 1.92 -2.55
CA VAL A 51 7.33 1.09 -2.75
C VAL A 51 7.67 -0.37 -2.52
N ASN A 52 8.80 -0.82 -3.05
CA ASN A 52 9.21 -2.20 -2.90
C ASN A 52 9.36 -2.57 -1.42
N ALA A 53 9.83 -1.64 -0.61
CA ALA A 53 10.02 -1.90 0.81
C ALA A 53 8.70 -2.20 1.52
N LEU A 54 7.59 -1.69 1.01
CA LEU A 54 6.29 -1.94 1.60
C LEU A 54 5.83 -3.39 1.38
N PHE A 55 6.39 -4.05 0.39
CA PHE A 55 5.97 -5.41 0.04
C PHE A 55 6.95 -6.49 0.44
N ARG A 56 8.00 -6.13 1.19
CA ARG A 56 8.92 -7.14 1.67
C ARG A 56 8.32 -7.84 2.86
N LYS A 57 8.90 -8.96 3.24
CA LYS A 57 8.42 -9.67 4.41
C LYS A 57 8.72 -8.86 5.65
N GLU A 58 7.92 -9.04 6.65
CA GLU A 58 8.05 -8.26 7.89
C GLU A 58 9.42 -8.40 8.54
N ASP A 59 10.05 -9.53 8.38
CA ASP A 59 11.35 -9.75 9.00
C ASP A 59 12.50 -9.28 8.12
N HIS A 60 12.21 -8.73 6.95
CA HIS A 60 13.27 -8.25 6.09
C HIS A 60 13.82 -6.94 6.63
N PRO A 61 15.14 -6.76 6.64
CA PRO A 61 15.72 -5.54 7.21
C PRO A 61 15.24 -4.26 6.56
N GLN A 62 14.81 -4.32 5.31
CA GLN A 62 14.35 -3.13 4.63
C GLN A 62 12.84 -3.00 4.58
N TYR A 63 12.13 -3.86 5.30
CA TYR A 63 10.68 -3.75 5.34
C TYR A 63 10.27 -2.42 5.97
N VAL A 64 9.29 -1.79 5.38
CA VAL A 64 8.76 -0.54 5.88
C VAL A 64 7.26 -0.71 6.09
N GLU A 65 6.80 -0.33 7.26
CA GLU A 65 5.39 -0.44 7.56
C GLU A 65 4.64 0.71 6.93
N ALA A 66 3.56 0.43 6.24
CA ALA A 66 2.77 1.44 5.58
C ALA A 66 1.91 2.18 6.59
N GLY A 67 2.02 3.48 6.62
CA GLY A 67 1.16 4.28 7.48
C GLY A 67 -0.19 4.49 6.82
N ASP A 68 -1.11 5.04 7.58
CA ASP A 68 -2.44 5.31 7.06
C ASP A 68 -2.40 6.28 5.89
N GLN A 69 -1.46 7.20 5.91
CA GLN A 69 -1.37 8.18 4.84
C GLN A 69 -1.03 7.52 3.52
N VAL A 70 -0.10 6.56 3.54
CA VAL A 70 0.27 5.85 2.33
C VAL A 70 -0.93 5.07 1.80
N LEU A 71 -1.61 4.35 2.68
CA LEU A 71 -2.75 3.56 2.26
C LEU A 71 -3.84 4.46 1.70
N ARG A 72 -4.13 5.55 2.37
CA ARG A 72 -5.19 6.45 1.95
C ARG A 72 -4.88 7.05 0.59
N ASN A 73 -3.64 7.49 0.40
CA ASN A 73 -3.25 8.07 -0.88
C ASN A 73 -3.28 7.03 -1.99
N PHE A 74 -2.88 5.80 -1.67
CA PHE A 74 -2.91 4.74 -2.67
C PHE A 74 -4.36 4.45 -3.09
N LEU A 75 -5.28 4.39 -2.13
CA LEU A 75 -6.68 4.15 -2.45
C LEU A 75 -7.27 5.28 -3.28
N ASN A 76 -6.95 6.52 -2.93
CA ASN A 76 -7.43 7.66 -3.71
C ASN A 76 -6.85 7.65 -5.11
N GLY A 77 -5.57 7.31 -5.22
CA GLY A 77 -4.94 7.20 -6.53
C GLY A 77 -5.55 6.08 -7.37
N LEU A 78 -5.93 4.97 -6.72
CA LEU A 78 -6.57 3.88 -7.43
C LEU A 78 -7.91 4.30 -8.01
N VAL A 79 -8.66 5.10 -7.29
CA VAL A 79 -9.93 5.57 -7.80
C VAL A 79 -9.71 6.30 -9.13
N ILE A 80 -8.71 7.18 -9.17
CA ILE A 80 -8.41 7.92 -10.39
C ILE A 80 -7.89 6.96 -11.46
N HIS A 81 -6.99 6.07 -11.07
CA HIS A 81 -6.37 5.15 -12.01
C HIS A 81 -7.40 4.24 -12.69
N LEU A 82 -8.33 3.72 -11.90
CA LEU A 82 -9.30 2.77 -12.43
C LEU A 82 -10.44 3.46 -13.16
N ARG A 83 -10.79 4.66 -12.74
CA ARG A 83 -11.88 5.37 -13.42
C ARG A 83 -11.39 6.28 -14.51
N GLY A 84 -10.10 6.50 -14.57
CA GLY A 84 -9.54 7.40 -15.53
C GLY A 84 -9.54 8.83 -15.03
N PRO A 85 -8.85 9.69 -15.72
CA PRO A 85 -8.80 11.07 -15.34
C PRO A 85 -10.16 11.64 -15.39
N ARG A 86 -10.55 12.51 -14.54
CA ARG A 86 -11.75 13.00 -14.56
C ARG A 86 -11.85 13.86 -15.49
N GLN A 87 -12.51 13.96 -16.17
CA GLN A 87 -12.62 14.74 -17.11
C GLN A 87 -13.54 15.49 -16.92
N GLY A 88 -13.78 15.75 -16.36
CA GLY A 88 -14.79 16.60 -16.29
C GLY A 88 -15.66 16.05 -16.01
#